data_ff88edfc873fd052fe9d3cb280e1b53d
#
_entry.id   ff88edfc873fd052fe9d3cb280e1b53d
#
_cell.length_a   1.000
_cell.length_b   1.000
_cell.length_c   1.000
_cell.angle_alpha   90.00
_cell.angle_beta   90.00
_cell.angle_gamma   90.00
#
_symmetry.space_group_name_H-M   'P 1'
#
loop_
_entity.id
_entity.type
_entity.pdbx_description
1 polymer ?
#
loop_
_entity_poly.entity_id
_entity_poly.type
_entity_poly.pdbx_seq_one_letter_code
_entity_poly.pdbx_strand_id
1 'polypeptide(L)'
;MHLTRLFAAWTIFLLTACAFAQGTNGKLQIHHIDVGQGDGAVLISPNGEVVLFDMGEDMKRRDCQGAVDYLDQLGVRQIDYIFVSHYHFDHIGCIPAVLKKFPLVHNSFDRGQSYPGATYGAYVAAVGAKRKTATLGQELDLDQGTADPVKLSVFVLDATYKGGSITTNNENDLSVAVLVSFDGFKEEIGGDLSGDKANDYQDIESPVAAAVGPIDVYKVHHHCSAYSTNETWLKATQPTVAVISTGDGNAYFHPTADCLTRLYEADLQKIYWTEKGNGKDVEPAPPVDVIGGDISIEVAPKAKTFTVSYSNGAVDTWPIKAPTGGGAVAATAVVTTPKYAWSVRSQYYHEADCPAVKRINKANLQTGNIPPPDKKPSSCVKTPAP
;
A
#
# COMPACT_ATOMS: atom_id res chain seq x y z
N MET A 1 46.92 11.79 -67.10
CA MET A 1 46.99 11.69 -65.64
C MET A 1 45.58 11.91 -65.07
N HIS A 2 44.85 10.81 -64.76
CA HIS A 2 43.51 10.87 -64.13
C HIS A 2 43.64 10.55 -62.69
N LEU A 3 43.35 11.52 -61.81
CA LEU A 3 43.28 11.30 -60.35
C LEU A 3 41.89 10.82 -60.01
N THR A 4 41.77 9.56 -59.64
CA THR A 4 40.52 8.99 -59.09
C THR A 4 40.49 9.31 -57.59
N ARG A 5 39.52 10.11 -57.13
CA ARG A 5 39.26 10.38 -55.73
C ARG A 5 38.34 9.28 -55.19
N LEU A 6 38.87 8.45 -54.27
CA LEU A 6 38.07 7.52 -53.44
C LEU A 6 37.39 8.31 -52.32
N PHE A 7 36.06 8.34 -52.37
CA PHE A 7 35.22 8.75 -51.22
C PHE A 7 35.02 7.53 -50.29
N ALA A 8 35.61 7.55 -49.13
CA ALA A 8 35.29 6.59 -48.06
C ALA A 8 34.02 7.07 -47.34
N ALA A 9 32.92 6.36 -47.56
CA ALA A 9 31.70 6.57 -46.78
C ALA A 9 31.85 5.90 -45.40
N TRP A 10 31.92 6.72 -44.37
CA TRP A 10 31.82 6.25 -42.97
C TRP A 10 30.36 6.06 -42.65
N THR A 11 29.92 4.82 -42.59
CA THR A 11 28.61 4.45 -42.06
C THR A 11 28.70 4.48 -40.54
N ILE A 12 28.14 5.52 -39.93
CA ILE A 12 27.98 5.58 -38.47
C ILE A 12 26.83 4.63 -38.12
N PHE A 13 27.17 3.46 -37.59
CA PHE A 13 26.22 2.61 -36.91
C PHE A 13 25.83 3.29 -35.59
N LEU A 14 24.68 3.95 -35.57
CA LEU A 14 24.01 4.29 -34.29
C LEU A 14 23.54 2.96 -33.66
N LEU A 15 24.34 2.45 -32.75
CA LEU A 15 23.87 1.48 -31.77
C LEU A 15 22.85 2.20 -30.87
N THR A 16 21.59 2.12 -31.24
CA THR A 16 20.52 2.36 -30.26
C THR A 16 20.67 1.24 -29.23
N ALA A 17 21.28 1.59 -28.08
CA ALA A 17 21.18 0.76 -26.89
C ALA A 17 19.68 0.70 -26.57
N CYS A 18 19.00 -0.40 -26.92
CA CYS A 18 17.77 -0.76 -26.26
C CYS A 18 18.14 -0.93 -24.80
N ALA A 19 17.93 0.08 -23.98
CA ALA A 19 17.86 -0.10 -22.55
C ALA A 19 16.74 -1.14 -22.35
N PHE A 20 17.12 -2.36 -22.00
CA PHE A 20 16.13 -3.36 -21.61
C PHE A 20 15.43 -2.78 -20.38
N ALA A 21 14.16 -2.45 -20.55
CA ALA A 21 13.33 -1.95 -19.46
C ALA A 21 13.35 -2.99 -18.34
N GLN A 22 13.87 -2.61 -17.18
CA GLN A 22 14.07 -3.49 -16.06
C GLN A 22 12.73 -3.93 -15.47
N GLY A 23 12.54 -5.23 -15.27
CA GLY A 23 11.41 -5.79 -14.51
C GLY A 23 10.01 -5.53 -15.08
N THR A 24 9.88 -4.74 -16.15
CA THR A 24 8.57 -4.35 -16.67
C THR A 24 7.89 -5.46 -17.45
N ASN A 25 6.57 -5.54 -17.29
CA ASN A 25 5.67 -6.37 -18.10
C ASN A 25 4.64 -5.52 -18.89
N GLY A 26 4.88 -4.21 -19.01
CA GLY A 26 3.98 -3.26 -19.69
C GLY A 26 2.79 -2.81 -18.84
N LYS A 27 2.78 -3.13 -17.55
CA LYS A 27 1.76 -2.73 -16.57
C LYS A 27 2.40 -1.90 -15.47
N LEU A 28 1.60 -1.12 -14.77
CA LEU A 28 1.98 -0.67 -13.44
C LEU A 28 2.01 -1.89 -12.52
N GLN A 29 3.10 -2.07 -11.80
CA GLN A 29 3.28 -3.09 -10.78
C GLN A 29 3.63 -2.41 -9.45
N ILE A 30 2.97 -2.79 -8.36
CA ILE A 30 3.31 -2.35 -7.01
C ILE A 30 3.42 -3.61 -6.15
N HIS A 31 4.58 -3.83 -5.56
CA HIS A 31 4.85 -5.00 -4.74
C HIS A 31 5.11 -4.55 -3.30
N HIS A 32 4.23 -4.95 -2.38
CA HIS A 32 4.48 -4.88 -0.95
C HIS A 32 5.28 -6.11 -0.55
N ILE A 33 6.52 -5.87 -0.17
CA ILE A 33 7.50 -6.92 0.09
C ILE A 33 7.37 -7.37 1.55
N ASP A 34 7.41 -8.67 1.77
CA ASP A 34 7.55 -9.23 3.12
C ASP A 34 8.98 -8.99 3.63
N VAL A 35 9.14 -7.87 4.31
CA VAL A 35 10.40 -7.48 4.98
C VAL A 35 10.44 -7.91 6.45
N GLY A 36 9.45 -8.71 6.90
CA GLY A 36 9.18 -8.93 8.30
C GLY A 36 8.43 -7.74 8.90
N GLN A 37 8.82 -7.29 10.13
CA GLN A 37 8.22 -6.09 10.69
C GLN A 37 8.77 -4.86 9.96
N GLY A 38 7.87 -4.06 9.39
CA GLY A 38 8.20 -2.81 8.69
C GLY A 38 7.53 -2.67 7.34
N ASP A 39 7.79 -1.56 6.68
CA ASP A 39 7.30 -1.24 5.36
C ASP A 39 8.39 -1.38 4.30
N GLY A 40 8.04 -1.99 3.19
CA GLY A 40 8.86 -2.03 2.00
C GLY A 40 8.00 -2.27 0.78
N ALA A 41 8.00 -1.33 -0.16
CA ALA A 41 7.32 -1.55 -1.41
C ALA A 41 8.17 -1.09 -2.61
N VAL A 42 7.99 -1.75 -3.74
CA VAL A 42 8.57 -1.36 -5.02
C VAL A 42 7.50 -1.17 -6.06
N LEU A 43 7.53 -0.04 -6.72
CA LEU A 43 6.72 0.26 -7.89
C LEU A 43 7.60 0.14 -9.14
N ILE A 44 7.09 -0.58 -10.16
CA ILE A 44 7.69 -0.64 -11.49
C ILE A 44 6.65 -0.09 -12.48
N SER A 45 7.01 1.00 -13.16
CA SER A 45 6.14 1.61 -14.16
C SER A 45 5.99 0.75 -15.41
N PRO A 46 4.99 0.99 -16.26
CA PRO A 46 4.84 0.27 -17.54
C PRO A 46 6.08 0.25 -18.42
N ASN A 47 6.95 1.27 -18.37
CA ASN A 47 8.19 1.34 -19.16
C ASN A 47 9.45 0.99 -18.34
N GLY A 48 9.31 0.66 -17.05
CA GLY A 48 10.38 0.11 -16.25
C GLY A 48 11.14 1.11 -15.36
N GLU A 49 10.61 2.32 -15.10
CA GLU A 49 11.12 3.14 -14.02
C GLU A 49 10.75 2.52 -12.67
N VAL A 50 11.70 2.48 -11.74
CA VAL A 50 11.59 1.79 -10.46
C VAL A 50 11.62 2.77 -9.30
N VAL A 51 10.60 2.73 -8.46
CA VAL A 51 10.49 3.54 -7.25
C VAL A 51 10.38 2.64 -6.03
N LEU A 52 11.20 2.89 -5.01
CA LEU A 52 11.01 2.29 -3.68
C LEU A 52 10.19 3.22 -2.78
N PHE A 53 9.32 2.63 -2.00
CA PHE A 53 8.67 3.25 -0.85
C PHE A 53 9.15 2.52 0.39
N ASP A 54 9.97 3.20 1.22
CA ASP A 54 10.64 2.60 2.35
C ASP A 54 11.44 1.33 1.97
N MET A 55 12.05 0.70 2.90
CA MET A 55 12.58 -0.66 2.84
C MET A 55 13.01 -1.03 4.25
N GLY A 56 12.10 -1.64 4.98
CA GLY A 56 12.25 -1.95 6.38
C GLY A 56 13.33 -2.96 6.68
N GLU A 57 13.59 -3.12 7.95
CA GLU A 57 14.56 -4.08 8.45
C GLU A 57 13.89 -5.42 8.72
N ASP A 58 14.44 -6.50 8.20
CA ASP A 58 14.08 -7.84 8.64
C ASP A 58 14.64 -8.09 10.04
N MET A 59 13.80 -7.93 11.05
CA MET A 59 14.14 -8.11 12.46
C MET A 59 14.69 -9.51 12.78
N LYS A 60 14.27 -10.52 12.01
CA LYS A 60 14.69 -11.91 12.22
C LYS A 60 15.99 -12.24 11.48
N ARG A 61 16.12 -11.77 10.26
CA ARG A 61 17.25 -12.05 9.37
C ARG A 61 18.31 -10.96 9.40
N ARG A 62 17.93 -9.71 9.62
CA ARG A 62 18.76 -8.52 9.82
C ARG A 62 19.82 -8.25 8.74
N ASP A 63 19.78 -8.96 7.64
CA ASP A 63 20.72 -8.84 6.53
C ASP A 63 20.08 -8.21 5.28
N CYS A 64 18.77 -8.00 5.31
CA CYS A 64 17.97 -7.46 4.21
C CYS A 64 18.05 -8.30 2.92
N GLN A 65 18.54 -9.52 3.00
CA GLN A 65 18.79 -10.35 1.81
C GLN A 65 17.48 -10.70 1.11
N GLY A 66 16.40 -10.94 1.87
CA GLY A 66 15.08 -11.23 1.30
C GLY A 66 14.59 -10.14 0.33
N ALA A 67 14.66 -8.89 0.76
CA ALA A 67 14.29 -7.74 -0.07
C ALA A 67 15.19 -7.61 -1.31
N VAL A 68 16.51 -7.80 -1.14
CA VAL A 68 17.48 -7.74 -2.24
C VAL A 68 17.20 -8.87 -3.26
N ASP A 69 16.93 -10.08 -2.80
CA ASP A 69 16.65 -11.23 -3.67
C ASP A 69 15.31 -11.06 -4.40
N TYR A 70 14.30 -10.51 -3.73
CA TYR A 70 13.02 -10.22 -4.34
C TYR A 70 13.13 -9.21 -5.49
N LEU A 71 13.84 -8.10 -5.26
CA LEU A 71 14.10 -7.11 -6.31
C LEU A 71 14.89 -7.71 -7.50
N ASP A 72 15.84 -8.61 -7.23
CA ASP A 72 16.58 -9.30 -8.28
C ASP A 72 15.67 -10.26 -9.10
N GLN A 73 14.78 -11.00 -8.43
CA GLN A 73 13.79 -11.86 -9.07
C GLN A 73 12.82 -11.06 -9.95
N LEU A 74 12.44 -9.85 -9.55
CA LEU A 74 11.66 -8.93 -10.38
C LEU A 74 12.44 -8.39 -11.59
N GLY A 75 13.73 -8.67 -11.68
CA GLY A 75 14.57 -8.17 -12.79
C GLY A 75 15.00 -6.72 -12.62
N VAL A 76 14.88 -6.13 -11.43
CA VAL A 76 15.39 -4.79 -11.11
C VAL A 76 16.90 -4.74 -11.33
N ARG A 77 17.41 -3.64 -11.89
CA ARG A 77 18.84 -3.41 -12.13
C ARG A 77 19.33 -2.11 -11.52
N GLN A 78 18.44 -1.16 -11.32
CA GLN A 78 18.68 0.14 -10.70
C GLN A 78 17.39 0.61 -10.02
N ILE A 79 17.53 1.56 -9.10
CA ILE A 79 16.43 2.27 -8.46
C ILE A 79 16.42 3.70 -9.03
N ASP A 80 15.31 4.13 -9.61
CA ASP A 80 15.21 5.46 -10.16
C ASP A 80 14.94 6.49 -9.07
N TYR A 81 13.99 6.21 -8.17
CA TYR A 81 13.63 7.07 -7.06
C TYR A 81 13.39 6.26 -5.78
N ILE A 82 13.51 6.94 -4.65
CA ILE A 82 13.09 6.44 -3.34
C ILE A 82 12.21 7.48 -2.67
N PHE A 83 11.11 7.08 -2.09
CA PHE A 83 10.35 7.85 -1.11
C PHE A 83 10.52 7.18 0.25
N VAL A 84 10.97 7.94 1.24
CA VAL A 84 11.07 7.51 2.63
C VAL A 84 9.98 8.21 3.41
N SER A 85 9.11 7.43 4.03
CA SER A 85 8.03 7.97 4.84
C SER A 85 8.58 8.71 6.06
N HIS A 86 9.34 8.01 6.89
CA HIS A 86 9.99 8.54 8.09
C HIS A 86 11.25 7.71 8.45
N TYR A 87 11.90 8.01 9.57
CA TYR A 87 13.26 7.50 9.79
C TYR A 87 13.37 6.35 10.79
N HIS A 88 12.28 5.70 11.18
CA HIS A 88 12.37 4.49 11.97
C HIS A 88 13.08 3.37 11.19
N PHE A 89 13.72 2.47 11.94
CA PHE A 89 14.57 1.42 11.35
C PHE A 89 13.77 0.45 10.46
N ASP A 90 12.53 0.19 10.81
CA ASP A 90 11.59 -0.67 10.08
C ASP A 90 11.02 -0.01 8.80
N HIS A 91 11.51 1.18 8.44
CA HIS A 91 11.24 1.88 7.18
C HIS A 91 12.50 2.16 6.36
N ILE A 92 13.65 2.37 6.99
CA ILE A 92 14.87 2.73 6.26
C ILE A 92 16.03 1.73 6.40
N GLY A 93 15.86 0.69 7.23
CA GLY A 93 16.95 -0.18 7.63
C GLY A 93 17.62 -0.92 6.49
N CYS A 94 16.87 -1.40 5.51
CA CYS A 94 17.39 -2.15 4.37
C CYS A 94 17.76 -1.30 3.15
N ILE A 95 17.47 -0.01 3.10
CA ILE A 95 17.86 0.86 1.98
C ILE A 95 19.37 0.79 1.70
N PRO A 96 20.26 0.84 2.70
CA PRO A 96 21.70 0.72 2.44
C PRO A 96 22.11 -0.61 1.80
N ALA A 97 21.47 -1.72 2.17
CA ALA A 97 21.75 -3.03 1.59
C ALA A 97 21.26 -3.13 0.14
N VAL A 98 20.07 -2.62 -0.13
CA VAL A 98 19.49 -2.55 -1.49
C VAL A 98 20.39 -1.72 -2.40
N LEU A 99 20.83 -0.54 -1.95
CA LEU A 99 21.66 0.37 -2.77
C LEU A 99 23.09 -0.13 -3.00
N LYS A 100 23.58 -1.12 -2.25
CA LYS A 100 24.84 -1.81 -2.58
C LYS A 100 24.73 -2.62 -3.86
N LYS A 101 23.56 -3.17 -4.18
CA LYS A 101 23.32 -4.01 -5.36
C LYS A 101 22.70 -3.21 -6.51
N PHE A 102 21.73 -2.37 -6.20
CA PHE A 102 20.96 -1.60 -7.16
C PHE A 102 21.27 -0.11 -7.02
N PRO A 103 22.03 0.51 -7.95
CA PRO A 103 22.38 1.91 -7.81
C PRO A 103 21.15 2.82 -7.87
N LEU A 104 21.10 3.83 -7.02
CA LEU A 104 20.10 4.90 -7.12
C LEU A 104 20.49 5.83 -8.28
N VAL A 105 19.56 6.07 -9.21
CA VAL A 105 19.81 6.88 -10.42
C VAL A 105 19.52 8.35 -10.17
N HIS A 106 18.32 8.66 -9.70
CA HIS A 106 17.85 10.04 -9.50
C HIS A 106 17.90 10.46 -8.03
N ASN A 107 16.78 10.48 -7.34
CA ASN A 107 16.70 11.04 -5.99
C ASN A 107 16.04 10.10 -4.98
N SER A 108 16.46 10.26 -3.71
CA SER A 108 15.73 9.80 -2.55
C SER A 108 15.06 10.99 -1.89
N PHE A 109 13.72 10.98 -1.83
CA PHE A 109 12.91 12.01 -1.20
C PHE A 109 12.51 11.58 0.20
N ASP A 110 12.71 12.45 1.17
CA ASP A 110 12.32 12.27 2.56
C ASP A 110 11.83 13.61 3.16
N ARG A 111 11.46 13.63 4.44
CA ARG A 111 10.95 14.82 5.12
C ARG A 111 12.01 15.91 5.40
N GLY A 112 13.29 15.66 5.11
CA GLY A 112 14.37 16.66 5.11
C GLY A 112 15.04 16.89 6.46
N GLN A 113 14.37 16.64 7.57
CA GLN A 113 14.92 16.89 8.91
C GLN A 113 16.00 15.87 9.28
N SER A 114 16.76 16.16 10.32
CA SER A 114 17.70 15.21 10.90
C SER A 114 17.01 14.29 11.91
N TYR A 115 17.51 13.07 12.04
CA TYR A 115 17.04 12.10 13.02
C TYR A 115 18.22 11.44 13.73
N PRO A 116 18.15 11.14 15.03
CA PRO A 116 19.25 10.48 15.73
C PRO A 116 19.32 9.00 15.40
N GLY A 117 20.52 8.45 15.41
CA GLY A 117 20.74 7.00 15.35
C GLY A 117 21.57 6.52 14.17
N ALA A 118 22.08 5.30 14.32
CA ALA A 118 23.01 4.71 13.34
C ALA A 118 22.30 4.34 12.02
N THR A 119 21.05 3.88 12.08
CA THR A 119 20.24 3.49 10.90
C THR A 119 20.00 4.69 10.00
N TYR A 120 19.60 5.83 10.58
CA TYR A 120 19.45 7.07 9.83
C TYR A 120 20.80 7.53 9.22
N GLY A 121 21.89 7.46 9.98
CA GLY A 121 23.22 7.79 9.46
C GLY A 121 23.62 6.90 8.28
N ALA A 122 23.31 5.59 8.35
CA ALA A 122 23.57 4.64 7.27
C ALA A 122 22.73 4.93 6.01
N TYR A 123 21.43 5.25 6.18
CA TYR A 123 20.57 5.68 5.10
C TYR A 123 21.12 6.94 4.41
N VAL A 124 21.41 8.01 5.16
CA VAL A 124 21.94 9.25 4.61
C VAL A 124 23.26 9.03 3.87
N ALA A 125 24.14 8.19 4.42
CA ALA A 125 25.40 7.84 3.75
C ALA A 125 25.18 7.08 2.45
N ALA A 126 24.18 6.16 2.41
CA ALA A 126 23.89 5.34 1.23
C ALA A 126 23.32 6.18 0.07
N VAL A 127 22.38 7.09 0.35
CA VAL A 127 21.78 7.96 -0.68
C VAL A 127 22.67 9.14 -1.05
N GLY A 128 23.53 9.61 -0.16
CA GLY A 128 24.52 10.64 -0.41
C GLY A 128 23.93 11.94 -0.97
N ALA A 129 24.53 12.48 -2.02
CA ALA A 129 24.11 13.72 -2.65
C ALA A 129 22.74 13.64 -3.36
N LYS A 130 22.19 12.44 -3.51
CA LYS A 130 20.86 12.22 -4.13
C LYS A 130 19.72 12.37 -3.14
N ARG A 131 19.99 12.55 -1.86
CA ARG A 131 18.99 12.90 -0.86
C ARG A 131 18.38 14.27 -1.14
N LYS A 132 17.07 14.36 -1.16
CA LYS A 132 16.30 15.59 -1.34
C LYS A 132 15.14 15.63 -0.35
N THR A 133 14.88 16.81 0.18
CA THR A 133 13.63 17.04 0.91
C THR A 133 12.46 16.98 -0.06
N ALA A 134 11.46 16.18 0.24
CA ALA A 134 10.18 16.19 -0.48
C ALA A 134 9.51 17.57 -0.35
N THR A 135 8.60 17.87 -1.23
CA THR A 135 7.80 19.10 -1.18
C THR A 135 6.32 18.75 -1.13
N LEU A 136 5.57 19.38 -0.23
CA LEU A 136 4.13 19.20 -0.20
C LEU A 136 3.50 19.59 -1.54
N GLY A 137 2.68 18.71 -2.10
CA GLY A 137 2.12 18.87 -3.44
C GLY A 137 3.11 18.55 -4.58
N GLN A 138 4.28 17.98 -4.25
CA GLN A 138 5.19 17.46 -5.28
C GLN A 138 4.50 16.40 -6.11
N GLU A 139 4.59 16.54 -7.42
CA GLU A 139 4.20 15.51 -8.38
C GLU A 139 5.45 14.96 -9.07
N LEU A 140 5.54 13.65 -9.17
CA LEU A 140 6.54 12.95 -9.94
C LEU A 140 5.80 12.07 -10.94
N ASP A 141 6.00 12.37 -12.24
CA ASP A 141 5.45 11.58 -13.33
C ASP A 141 6.53 10.60 -13.80
N LEU A 142 6.26 9.31 -13.70
CA LEU A 142 7.05 8.25 -14.32
C LEU A 142 6.57 8.02 -15.75
N ASP A 143 7.46 7.48 -16.59
CA ASP A 143 7.17 7.25 -18.01
C ASP A 143 6.79 8.55 -18.75
N GLN A 144 7.51 9.62 -18.47
CA GLN A 144 7.25 10.93 -19.07
C GLN A 144 7.21 10.85 -20.58
N GLY A 145 6.22 11.55 -21.18
CA GLY A 145 6.00 11.55 -22.62
C GLY A 145 5.06 10.46 -23.12
N THR A 146 4.57 9.59 -22.24
CA THR A 146 3.44 8.70 -22.54
C THR A 146 2.11 9.43 -22.41
N ALA A 147 1.03 8.87 -22.97
CA ALA A 147 -0.30 9.45 -22.85
C ALA A 147 -0.84 9.40 -21.40
N ASP A 148 -0.46 8.36 -20.69
CA ASP A 148 -0.95 8.06 -19.34
C ASP A 148 0.25 7.72 -18.42
N PRO A 149 0.98 8.73 -17.90
CA PRO A 149 2.10 8.53 -16.98
C PRO A 149 1.60 8.03 -15.62
N VAL A 150 2.43 7.24 -14.92
CA VAL A 150 2.19 6.96 -13.52
C VAL A 150 2.55 8.18 -12.70
N LYS A 151 1.62 8.70 -11.92
CA LYS A 151 1.79 9.91 -11.12
C LYS A 151 1.91 9.56 -9.64
N LEU A 152 2.94 10.10 -8.99
CA LEU A 152 3.14 10.06 -7.55
C LEU A 152 2.97 11.46 -6.99
N SER A 153 2.04 11.65 -6.05
CA SER A 153 1.71 12.96 -5.47
C SER A 153 1.92 12.94 -3.96
N VAL A 154 2.79 13.81 -3.43
CA VAL A 154 3.00 13.97 -1.99
C VAL A 154 1.87 14.81 -1.41
N PHE A 155 1.05 14.24 -0.54
CA PHE A 155 -0.11 14.93 0.04
C PHE A 155 0.01 15.21 1.55
N VAL A 156 0.93 14.52 2.25
CA VAL A 156 1.37 14.85 3.62
C VAL A 156 2.89 14.88 3.64
N LEU A 157 3.44 15.84 4.36
CA LEU A 157 4.86 16.00 4.59
C LEU A 157 5.10 16.64 5.94
N ASP A 158 5.80 15.95 6.86
CA ASP A 158 6.22 16.50 8.15
C ASP A 158 5.01 17.10 8.91
N ALA A 159 3.92 16.31 9.02
CA ALA A 159 2.62 16.68 9.58
C ALA A 159 1.97 17.93 8.96
N THR A 160 2.39 18.31 7.75
CA THR A 160 1.85 19.41 6.96
C THR A 160 1.06 18.88 5.77
N TYR A 161 -0.07 19.48 5.47
CA TYR A 161 -0.96 19.11 4.38
C TYR A 161 -1.59 20.35 3.73
N LYS A 162 -2.22 20.21 2.60
CA LYS A 162 -2.89 21.33 1.92
C LYS A 162 -3.97 21.93 2.83
N GLY A 163 -3.74 23.13 3.32
CA GLY A 163 -4.69 23.85 4.17
C GLY A 163 -4.33 23.89 5.65
N GLY A 164 -3.25 23.20 6.09
CA GLY A 164 -2.85 23.25 7.49
C GLY A 164 -1.62 22.45 7.85
N SER A 165 -1.29 22.49 9.12
CA SER A 165 -0.26 21.66 9.73
C SER A 165 -0.65 21.31 11.16
N ILE A 166 -0.10 20.23 11.67
CA ILE A 166 -0.29 19.76 13.04
C ILE A 166 1.08 19.76 13.73
N THR A 167 1.12 20.31 14.95
CA THR A 167 2.35 20.29 15.73
C THR A 167 2.48 18.94 16.42
N THR A 168 3.54 18.22 16.12
CA THR A 168 3.89 16.94 16.72
C THR A 168 5.41 16.78 16.79
N ASN A 169 5.88 15.96 17.71
CA ASN A 169 7.26 15.50 17.77
C ASN A 169 7.35 13.98 17.58
N ASN A 170 6.24 13.31 17.35
CA ASN A 170 6.21 11.88 17.07
C ASN A 170 6.68 11.63 15.64
N GLU A 171 7.69 10.80 15.48
CA GLU A 171 8.32 10.53 14.18
C GLU A 171 7.34 9.90 13.18
N ASN A 172 6.41 9.06 13.64
CA ASN A 172 5.39 8.44 12.79
C ASN A 172 4.46 9.47 12.15
N ASP A 173 4.01 10.46 12.94
CA ASP A 173 3.16 11.56 12.46
C ASP A 173 3.84 12.43 11.39
N LEU A 174 5.19 12.42 11.36
CA LEU A 174 6.00 13.19 10.41
C LEU A 174 6.18 12.48 9.07
N SER A 175 5.49 11.36 8.84
CA SER A 175 5.59 10.58 7.61
C SER A 175 5.30 11.43 6.36
N VAL A 176 6.05 11.12 5.29
CA VAL A 176 5.73 11.53 3.92
C VAL A 176 4.71 10.55 3.35
N ALA A 177 3.54 11.03 2.96
CA ALA A 177 2.51 10.21 2.36
C ALA A 177 2.34 10.51 0.87
N VAL A 178 2.23 9.46 0.08
CA VAL A 178 2.20 9.50 -1.38
C VAL A 178 0.94 8.81 -1.90
N LEU A 179 0.26 9.49 -2.84
CA LEU A 179 -0.81 8.91 -3.62
C LEU A 179 -0.25 8.50 -4.99
N VAL A 180 -0.30 7.23 -5.31
CA VAL A 180 0.00 6.68 -6.64
C VAL A 180 -1.27 6.70 -7.47
N SER A 181 -1.19 7.19 -8.70
CA SER A 181 -2.33 7.23 -9.63
C SER A 181 -1.90 6.78 -11.02
N PHE A 182 -2.71 5.92 -11.62
CA PHE A 182 -2.48 5.44 -12.98
C PHE A 182 -3.82 5.05 -13.64
N ASP A 183 -4.20 5.75 -14.69
CA ASP A 183 -5.34 5.39 -15.55
C ASP A 183 -6.67 5.17 -14.79
N GLY A 184 -6.87 5.97 -13.75
CA GLY A 184 -8.03 5.89 -12.84
C GLY A 184 -7.80 5.06 -11.58
N PHE A 185 -6.84 4.15 -11.56
CA PHE A 185 -6.41 3.41 -10.36
C PHE A 185 -5.73 4.36 -9.37
N LYS A 186 -5.94 4.11 -8.08
CA LYS A 186 -5.30 4.85 -7.00
C LYS A 186 -4.88 3.92 -5.86
N GLU A 187 -3.65 4.06 -5.43
CA GLU A 187 -3.14 3.46 -4.20
C GLU A 187 -2.53 4.52 -3.30
N GLU A 188 -2.80 4.44 -2.03
CA GLU A 188 -2.24 5.33 -1.03
C GLU A 188 -1.20 4.60 -0.18
N ILE A 189 -0.03 5.25 0.00
CA ILE A 189 1.10 4.76 0.79
C ILE A 189 1.54 5.89 1.72
N GLY A 190 1.15 5.81 2.99
CA GLY A 190 1.32 6.88 3.98
C GLY A 190 2.27 6.57 5.14
N GLY A 191 3.06 5.50 5.06
CA GLY A 191 3.94 5.12 6.16
C GLY A 191 3.17 4.88 7.46
N ASP A 192 3.60 5.54 8.53
CA ASP A 192 3.04 5.35 9.87
C ASP A 192 2.16 6.50 10.34
N LEU A 193 1.44 7.16 9.41
CA LEU A 193 0.50 8.22 9.78
C LEU A 193 -0.46 7.77 10.88
N SER A 194 -0.69 8.65 11.84
CA SER A 194 -1.62 8.39 12.93
C SER A 194 -2.99 9.05 12.68
N GLY A 195 -4.02 8.42 13.21
CA GLY A 195 -5.42 8.85 13.10
C GLY A 195 -6.08 9.07 14.46
N ASP A 196 -5.31 9.16 15.54
CA ASP A 196 -5.84 9.37 16.89
C ASP A 196 -4.92 10.30 17.69
N LYS A 197 -5.54 11.09 18.59
CA LYS A 197 -4.85 11.93 19.58
C LYS A 197 -4.72 11.19 20.89
N ALA A 198 -3.79 10.26 20.94
CA ALA A 198 -3.53 9.48 22.15
C ALA A 198 -2.03 9.37 22.38
N ASN A 199 -1.59 9.48 23.63
CA ASN A 199 -0.18 9.53 24.00
C ASN A 199 0.50 10.77 23.33
N ASP A 200 1.50 10.53 22.49
CA ASP A 200 2.19 11.55 21.71
C ASP A 200 1.79 11.59 20.22
N TYR A 201 0.86 10.70 19.81
CA TYR A 201 0.29 10.69 18.45
C TYR A 201 -0.68 11.84 18.23
N GLN A 202 -0.81 12.26 16.97
CA GLN A 202 -1.78 13.24 16.50
C GLN A 202 -2.61 12.69 15.36
N ASP A 203 -3.85 13.16 15.23
CA ASP A 203 -4.71 12.77 14.10
C ASP A 203 -4.28 13.52 12.83
N ILE A 204 -3.44 12.89 12.02
CA ILE A 204 -3.01 13.36 10.71
C ILE A 204 -3.96 12.87 9.61
N GLU A 205 -4.61 11.74 9.81
CA GLU A 205 -5.48 11.12 8.80
C GLU A 205 -6.75 11.95 8.51
N SER A 206 -7.47 12.37 9.55
CA SER A 206 -8.78 13.03 9.38
C SER A 206 -8.72 14.30 8.53
N PRO A 207 -7.78 15.24 8.71
CA PRO A 207 -7.76 16.48 7.94
C PRO A 207 -7.41 16.28 6.46
N VAL A 208 -6.78 15.18 6.09
CA VAL A 208 -6.36 14.91 4.70
C VAL A 208 -7.31 13.98 3.95
N ALA A 209 -8.12 13.21 4.66
CA ALA A 209 -8.96 12.15 4.13
C ALA A 209 -9.84 12.59 2.93
N ALA A 210 -10.53 13.74 3.05
CA ALA A 210 -11.41 14.25 1.99
C ALA A 210 -10.64 14.71 0.75
N ALA A 211 -9.39 15.17 0.91
CA ALA A 211 -8.56 15.62 -0.20
C ALA A 211 -8.00 14.43 -1.00
N VAL A 212 -7.73 13.30 -0.36
CA VAL A 212 -7.35 12.05 -1.01
C VAL A 212 -8.56 11.45 -1.74
N GLY A 213 -9.72 11.41 -1.07
CA GLY A 213 -10.95 10.83 -1.61
C GLY A 213 -10.84 9.33 -1.89
N PRO A 214 -11.77 8.75 -2.68
CA PRO A 214 -11.81 7.31 -2.92
C PRO A 214 -10.53 6.75 -3.57
N ILE A 215 -10.04 5.63 -3.02
CA ILE A 215 -8.87 4.88 -3.48
C ILE A 215 -9.23 3.41 -3.73
N ASP A 216 -8.43 2.71 -4.51
CA ASP A 216 -8.61 1.28 -4.78
C ASP A 216 -7.87 0.42 -3.76
N VAL A 217 -6.63 0.80 -3.45
CA VAL A 217 -5.78 0.10 -2.48
C VAL A 217 -5.33 1.05 -1.39
N TYR A 218 -5.40 0.58 -0.17
CA TYR A 218 -4.92 1.26 1.03
C TYR A 218 -3.76 0.47 1.64
N LYS A 219 -2.54 1.03 1.61
CA LYS A 219 -1.46 0.53 2.46
C LYS A 219 -1.73 0.99 3.89
N VAL A 220 -2.15 0.06 4.73
CA VAL A 220 -2.60 0.35 6.10
C VAL A 220 -1.49 1.04 6.89
N HIS A 221 -1.79 2.22 7.41
CA HIS A 221 -0.84 3.02 8.17
C HIS A 221 -0.37 2.29 9.41
N HIS A 222 0.91 2.51 9.77
CA HIS A 222 1.52 2.11 11.01
C HIS A 222 1.26 0.63 11.35
N HIS A 223 1.40 -0.25 10.33
CA HIS A 223 1.25 -1.70 10.48
C HIS A 223 -0.05 -2.13 11.15
N CYS A 224 -1.12 -1.35 11.00
CA CYS A 224 -2.39 -1.52 11.69
C CYS A 224 -2.26 -1.33 13.23
N SER A 225 -1.62 -0.26 13.64
CA SER A 225 -1.55 0.20 15.04
C SER A 225 -2.94 0.58 15.57
N ALA A 226 -3.13 0.53 16.89
CA ALA A 226 -4.37 1.01 17.52
C ALA A 226 -4.64 2.50 17.24
N TYR A 227 -3.60 3.28 16.95
CA TYR A 227 -3.64 4.74 16.76
C TYR A 227 -3.71 5.18 15.30
N SER A 228 -3.84 4.27 14.33
CA SER A 228 -3.94 4.58 12.91
C SER A 228 -5.23 4.06 12.29
N THR A 229 -5.50 4.40 11.03
CA THR A 229 -6.63 3.84 10.28
C THR A 229 -7.97 4.23 10.90
N ASN A 230 -8.21 5.53 11.10
CA ASN A 230 -9.42 6.01 11.74
C ASN A 230 -10.66 5.94 10.82
N GLU A 231 -11.85 6.02 11.44
CA GLU A 231 -13.11 5.96 10.69
C GLU A 231 -13.28 7.11 9.68
N THR A 232 -12.79 8.32 9.97
CA THR A 232 -12.88 9.48 9.07
C THR A 232 -12.10 9.22 7.80
N TRP A 233 -10.89 8.67 7.94
CA TRP A 233 -10.05 8.22 6.83
C TRP A 233 -10.76 7.18 5.98
N LEU A 234 -11.19 6.09 6.59
CA LEU A 234 -11.85 4.98 5.90
C LEU A 234 -13.16 5.39 5.22
N LYS A 235 -13.96 6.23 5.85
CA LYS A 235 -15.22 6.75 5.26
C LYS A 235 -14.99 7.65 4.04
N ALA A 236 -13.91 8.42 4.03
CA ALA A 236 -13.61 9.31 2.91
C ALA A 236 -12.90 8.59 1.76
N THR A 237 -11.97 7.70 2.08
CA THR A 237 -11.14 7.00 1.09
C THR A 237 -11.81 5.72 0.56
N GLN A 238 -12.68 5.08 1.34
CA GLN A 238 -13.46 3.91 0.92
C GLN A 238 -12.63 2.87 0.14
N PRO A 239 -11.49 2.39 0.64
CA PRO A 239 -10.64 1.49 -0.12
C PRO A 239 -11.37 0.22 -0.54
N THR A 240 -11.06 -0.31 -1.74
CA THR A 240 -11.60 -1.62 -2.17
C THR A 240 -10.92 -2.74 -1.41
N VAL A 241 -9.60 -2.66 -1.30
CA VAL A 241 -8.78 -3.62 -0.55
C VAL A 241 -7.74 -2.88 0.29
N ALA A 242 -7.20 -3.57 1.29
CA ALA A 242 -6.11 -3.05 2.11
C ALA A 242 -4.92 -4.02 2.14
N VAL A 243 -3.72 -3.48 2.35
CA VAL A 243 -2.49 -4.25 2.57
C VAL A 243 -1.92 -3.87 3.93
N ILE A 244 -1.70 -4.86 4.79
CA ILE A 244 -1.03 -4.72 6.08
C ILE A 244 0.37 -5.30 5.95
N SER A 245 1.39 -4.46 6.06
CA SER A 245 2.77 -4.91 6.22
C SER A 245 3.06 -5.09 7.70
N THR A 246 3.34 -6.32 8.11
CA THR A 246 3.62 -6.67 9.51
C THR A 246 4.45 -7.93 9.57
N GLY A 247 5.25 -8.08 10.61
CA GLY A 247 6.14 -9.22 10.81
C GLY A 247 5.76 -10.09 12.01
N ASP A 248 5.90 -11.41 11.84
CA ASP A 248 5.65 -12.39 12.89
C ASP A 248 6.53 -12.17 14.11
N GLY A 249 5.89 -12.15 15.30
CA GLY A 249 6.57 -11.98 16.56
C GLY A 249 7.14 -10.56 16.77
N ASN A 250 6.60 -9.55 16.06
CA ASN A 250 6.97 -8.16 16.31
C ASN A 250 6.69 -7.74 17.77
N ALA A 251 7.53 -6.84 18.29
CA ALA A 251 7.45 -6.41 19.68
C ALA A 251 6.33 -5.38 19.93
N TYR A 252 5.70 -4.89 18.88
CA TYR A 252 4.69 -3.82 18.93
C TYR A 252 3.27 -4.34 19.01
N PHE A 253 3.10 -5.67 18.90
CA PHE A 253 1.78 -6.33 18.89
C PHE A 253 0.88 -5.89 17.74
N HIS A 254 1.47 -5.61 16.58
CA HIS A 254 0.75 -5.33 15.34
C HIS A 254 0.46 -6.61 14.55
N PRO A 255 -0.67 -6.66 13.79
CA PRO A 255 -1.76 -5.68 13.77
C PRO A 255 -2.57 -5.73 15.05
N THR A 256 -3.25 -4.64 15.42
CA THR A 256 -4.08 -4.57 16.63
C THR A 256 -5.55 -4.88 16.34
N ALA A 257 -6.25 -5.42 17.34
CA ALA A 257 -7.68 -5.70 17.24
C ALA A 257 -8.52 -4.43 16.96
N ASP A 258 -8.12 -3.29 17.52
CA ASP A 258 -8.82 -2.00 17.32
C ASP A 258 -8.73 -1.53 15.86
N CYS A 259 -7.55 -1.61 15.25
CA CYS A 259 -7.38 -1.26 13.83
C CYS A 259 -8.14 -2.22 12.93
N LEU A 260 -8.03 -3.54 13.15
CA LEU A 260 -8.77 -4.54 12.37
C LEU A 260 -10.29 -4.36 12.48
N THR A 261 -10.80 -4.01 13.67
CA THR A 261 -12.22 -3.73 13.85
C THR A 261 -12.67 -2.59 12.94
N ARG A 262 -11.91 -1.49 12.85
CA ARG A 262 -12.21 -0.37 11.95
C ARG A 262 -12.17 -0.78 10.48
N LEU A 263 -11.19 -1.60 10.08
CA LEU A 263 -11.10 -2.13 8.71
C LEU A 263 -12.29 -3.03 8.37
N TYR A 264 -12.70 -3.92 9.28
CA TYR A 264 -13.87 -4.79 9.06
C TYR A 264 -15.19 -3.99 8.99
N GLU A 265 -15.29 -2.89 9.73
CA GLU A 265 -16.47 -2.00 9.69
C GLU A 265 -16.52 -1.12 8.44
N ALA A 266 -15.39 -0.98 7.74
CA ALA A 266 -15.30 -0.17 6.52
C ALA A 266 -15.72 -0.90 5.23
N ASP A 267 -16.23 -2.14 5.32
CA ASP A 267 -16.74 -2.94 4.19
C ASP A 267 -15.70 -3.20 3.08
N LEU A 268 -14.43 -3.36 3.46
CA LEU A 268 -13.38 -3.77 2.54
C LEU A 268 -13.68 -5.16 1.95
N GLN A 269 -13.35 -5.33 0.67
CA GLN A 269 -13.55 -6.62 -0.01
C GLN A 269 -12.52 -7.65 0.42
N LYS A 270 -11.27 -7.21 0.70
CA LYS A 270 -10.20 -8.08 1.17
C LYS A 270 -9.09 -7.29 1.86
N ILE A 271 -8.43 -7.94 2.81
CA ILE A 271 -7.26 -7.43 3.52
C ILE A 271 -6.13 -8.44 3.34
N TYR A 272 -5.04 -8.00 2.74
CA TYR A 272 -3.85 -8.80 2.49
C TYR A 272 -2.80 -8.46 3.53
N TRP A 273 -2.25 -9.45 4.21
CA TRP A 273 -1.22 -9.29 5.23
C TRP A 273 0.08 -9.91 4.74
N THR A 274 1.21 -9.26 4.95
CA THR A 274 2.50 -9.87 4.62
C THR A 274 2.78 -11.08 5.51
N GLU A 275 2.73 -10.93 6.81
CA GLU A 275 2.79 -12.02 7.79
C GLU A 275 1.62 -11.88 8.79
N LYS A 276 1.40 -12.89 9.64
CA LYS A 276 0.35 -12.82 10.67
C LYS A 276 0.59 -11.71 11.69
N GLY A 277 1.84 -11.38 11.94
CA GLY A 277 2.20 -10.43 12.97
C GLY A 277 2.18 -11.02 14.39
N ASN A 278 1.98 -10.16 15.37
CA ASN A 278 1.97 -10.54 16.79
C ASN A 278 0.85 -9.84 17.59
N GLY A 279 -0.26 -9.51 16.94
CA GLY A 279 -1.40 -8.88 17.59
C GLY A 279 -1.97 -9.75 18.70
N LYS A 280 -2.24 -9.14 19.85
CA LYS A 280 -2.85 -9.84 20.98
C LYS A 280 -4.30 -10.18 20.64
N ASP A 281 -4.65 -11.47 20.78
CA ASP A 281 -5.99 -11.98 20.49
C ASP A 281 -6.45 -11.71 19.03
N VAL A 282 -5.49 -11.55 18.11
CA VAL A 282 -5.72 -11.31 16.69
C VAL A 282 -5.50 -12.58 15.90
N GLU A 283 -6.52 -12.97 15.14
CA GLU A 283 -6.46 -14.06 14.17
C GLU A 283 -7.04 -13.56 12.84
N PRO A 284 -6.39 -13.86 11.70
CA PRO A 284 -6.98 -13.57 10.40
C PRO A 284 -8.37 -14.18 10.25
N ALA A 285 -9.30 -13.48 9.65
CA ALA A 285 -10.68 -13.88 9.45
C ALA A 285 -10.99 -14.18 7.97
N PRO A 286 -10.65 -15.38 7.45
CA PRO A 286 -10.98 -15.73 6.07
C PRO A 286 -12.51 -15.72 5.84
N PRO A 287 -12.99 -15.39 4.64
CA PRO A 287 -12.20 -15.14 3.42
C PRO A 287 -11.74 -13.69 3.24
N VAL A 288 -12.03 -12.78 4.18
CA VAL A 288 -11.66 -11.37 4.08
C VAL A 288 -10.16 -11.21 4.26
N ASP A 289 -9.56 -11.87 5.25
CA ASP A 289 -8.13 -11.81 5.51
C ASP A 289 -7.37 -12.93 4.80
N VAL A 290 -6.22 -12.55 4.23
CA VAL A 290 -5.27 -13.48 3.61
C VAL A 290 -3.86 -13.12 4.05
N ILE A 291 -3.12 -14.10 4.59
CA ILE A 291 -1.67 -13.96 4.77
C ILE A 291 -1.02 -14.32 3.44
N GLY A 292 -0.38 -13.33 2.81
CA GLY A 292 0.07 -13.41 1.43
C GLY A 292 1.59 -13.48 1.23
N GLY A 293 2.41 -13.22 2.24
CA GLY A 293 3.83 -12.99 2.02
C GLY A 293 4.03 -11.72 1.18
N ASP A 294 4.80 -11.82 0.12
CA ASP A 294 4.88 -10.75 -0.88
C ASP A 294 3.54 -10.60 -1.61
N ILE A 295 3.04 -9.36 -1.67
CA ILE A 295 1.75 -9.03 -2.27
C ILE A 295 2.01 -8.11 -3.46
N SER A 296 1.58 -8.51 -4.66
CA SER A 296 1.76 -7.71 -5.85
C SER A 296 0.45 -7.26 -6.47
N ILE A 297 0.39 -5.98 -6.83
CA ILE A 297 -0.73 -5.33 -7.47
C ILE A 297 -0.32 -5.00 -8.90
N GLU A 298 -1.15 -5.38 -9.89
CA GLU A 298 -0.90 -5.06 -11.29
C GLU A 298 -2.08 -4.32 -11.91
N VAL A 299 -1.78 -3.28 -12.69
CA VAL A 299 -2.74 -2.49 -13.44
C VAL A 299 -2.29 -2.37 -14.90
N ALA A 300 -3.02 -2.95 -15.82
CA ALA A 300 -2.75 -2.76 -17.24
C ALA A 300 -3.24 -1.38 -17.71
N PRO A 301 -2.59 -0.76 -18.71
CA PRO A 301 -3.07 0.48 -19.30
C PRO A 301 -4.53 0.35 -19.76
N LYS A 302 -5.35 1.36 -19.46
CA LYS A 302 -6.79 1.43 -19.78
C LYS A 302 -7.65 0.31 -19.21
N ALA A 303 -7.13 -0.45 -18.26
CA ALA A 303 -7.90 -1.47 -17.56
C ALA A 303 -9.04 -0.86 -16.74
N LYS A 304 -10.06 -1.67 -16.49
CA LYS A 304 -11.16 -1.35 -15.56
C LYS A 304 -11.07 -2.16 -14.28
N THR A 305 -10.04 -2.99 -14.20
CA THR A 305 -9.76 -3.85 -13.04
C THR A 305 -8.26 -3.83 -12.75
N PHE A 306 -7.92 -4.09 -11.50
CA PHE A 306 -6.57 -4.42 -11.07
C PHE A 306 -6.55 -5.84 -10.50
N THR A 307 -5.39 -6.45 -10.48
CA THR A 307 -5.19 -7.77 -9.87
C THR A 307 -4.30 -7.68 -8.66
N VAL A 308 -4.56 -8.54 -7.68
CA VAL A 308 -3.69 -8.72 -6.50
C VAL A 308 -3.25 -10.17 -6.47
N SER A 309 -1.95 -10.40 -6.55
CA SER A 309 -1.33 -11.72 -6.44
C SER A 309 -0.56 -11.85 -5.13
N TYR A 310 -0.46 -13.04 -4.59
CA TYR A 310 0.22 -13.31 -3.33
C TYR A 310 0.88 -14.69 -3.31
N SER A 311 1.71 -14.97 -2.31
CA SER A 311 2.75 -15.98 -2.27
C SER A 311 2.33 -17.43 -2.65
N ASN A 312 1.07 -17.78 -2.52
CA ASN A 312 0.57 -19.11 -2.93
C ASN A 312 0.20 -19.21 -4.42
N GLY A 313 0.47 -18.14 -5.20
CA GLY A 313 0.10 -18.05 -6.62
C GLY A 313 -1.38 -17.74 -6.86
N ALA A 314 -2.16 -17.47 -5.83
CA ALA A 314 -3.53 -17.03 -5.99
C ALA A 314 -3.59 -15.59 -6.51
N VAL A 315 -4.63 -15.30 -7.29
CA VAL A 315 -4.85 -13.99 -7.90
C VAL A 315 -6.31 -13.60 -7.73
N ASP A 316 -6.50 -12.43 -7.10
CA ASP A 316 -7.81 -11.80 -7.02
C ASP A 316 -7.91 -10.67 -8.07
N THR A 317 -9.10 -10.38 -8.55
CA THR A 317 -9.36 -9.30 -9.52
C THR A 317 -10.45 -8.38 -8.97
N TRP A 318 -10.15 -7.07 -8.94
CA TRP A 318 -11.01 -6.04 -8.38
C TRP A 318 -11.30 -4.94 -9.39
N PRO A 319 -12.50 -4.34 -9.37
CA PRO A 319 -12.80 -3.19 -10.22
C PRO A 319 -12.03 -1.95 -9.75
N ILE A 320 -11.50 -1.17 -10.71
CA ILE A 320 -11.01 0.18 -10.45
C ILE A 320 -12.22 1.09 -10.26
N LYS A 321 -12.18 1.94 -9.23
CA LYS A 321 -13.22 2.92 -8.96
C LYS A 321 -13.31 3.92 -10.12
N ALA A 322 -14.52 4.22 -10.54
CA ALA A 322 -14.73 5.27 -11.53
C ALA A 322 -14.19 6.61 -10.98
N PRO A 323 -13.49 7.42 -11.81
CA PRO A 323 -13.12 8.77 -11.41
C PRO A 323 -14.36 9.52 -10.96
N THR A 324 -14.37 10.04 -9.74
CA THR A 324 -15.42 10.95 -9.28
C THR A 324 -15.20 12.27 -10.02
N GLY A 325 -15.77 12.38 -11.22
CA GLY A 325 -15.87 13.65 -11.92
C GLY A 325 -16.61 14.64 -11.04
N GLY A 326 -16.09 15.87 -10.88
CA GLY A 326 -16.68 16.91 -10.06
C GLY A 326 -18.15 17.18 -10.41
N GLY A 327 -19.00 16.65 -9.59
CA GLY A 327 -20.45 16.71 -9.64
C GLY A 327 -20.95 15.54 -8.84
N ALA A 328 -21.47 15.79 -7.64
CA ALA A 328 -22.08 14.77 -6.78
C ALA A 328 -23.21 14.07 -7.53
N VAL A 329 -22.85 13.04 -8.28
CA VAL A 329 -23.77 11.95 -8.54
C VAL A 329 -23.59 11.04 -7.33
N ALA A 330 -24.55 11.10 -6.42
CA ALA A 330 -24.71 10.07 -5.43
C ALA A 330 -24.60 8.74 -6.20
N ALA A 331 -23.48 8.05 -6.04
CA ALA A 331 -23.47 6.63 -6.31
C ALA A 331 -24.61 6.10 -5.44
N THR A 332 -25.67 5.67 -6.08
CA THR A 332 -26.61 4.76 -5.46
C THR A 332 -25.74 3.58 -5.11
N ALA A 333 -25.24 3.58 -3.87
CA ALA A 333 -24.79 2.36 -3.25
C ALA A 333 -25.93 1.39 -3.51
N VAL A 334 -25.69 0.37 -4.30
CA VAL A 334 -26.50 -0.83 -4.22
C VAL A 334 -26.20 -1.30 -2.81
N VAL A 335 -27.02 -0.85 -1.87
CA VAL A 335 -27.09 -1.41 -0.53
C VAL A 335 -27.57 -2.82 -0.79
N THR A 336 -26.63 -3.73 -1.02
CA THR A 336 -26.94 -5.15 -0.95
C THR A 336 -27.25 -5.37 0.51
N THR A 337 -28.54 -5.38 0.82
CA THR A 337 -29.01 -5.79 2.14
C THR A 337 -28.33 -7.11 2.43
N PRO A 338 -27.55 -7.23 3.52
CA PRO A 338 -26.82 -8.45 3.80
C PRO A 338 -27.78 -9.62 3.79
N LYS A 339 -27.40 -10.71 3.15
CA LYS A 339 -28.26 -11.88 2.97
C LYS A 339 -28.43 -12.66 4.26
N TYR A 340 -27.38 -12.64 5.11
CA TYR A 340 -27.33 -13.38 6.36
C TYR A 340 -26.96 -12.49 7.55
N ALA A 341 -27.40 -12.90 8.74
CA ALA A 341 -27.06 -12.26 10.01
C ALA A 341 -26.87 -13.32 11.11
N TRP A 342 -25.97 -13.09 12.04
CA TRP A 342 -25.72 -13.99 13.16
C TRP A 342 -25.20 -13.24 14.40
N SER A 343 -25.25 -13.90 15.52
CA SER A 343 -24.55 -13.44 16.71
C SER A 343 -23.19 -14.12 16.83
N VAL A 344 -22.15 -13.38 17.19
CA VAL A 344 -20.82 -13.94 17.50
C VAL A 344 -20.89 -15.06 18.55
N ARG A 345 -21.91 -15.05 19.42
CA ARG A 345 -22.13 -16.02 20.51
C ARG A 345 -23.07 -17.17 20.14
N SER A 346 -23.62 -17.18 18.92
CA SER A 346 -24.57 -18.21 18.48
C SER A 346 -23.89 -19.24 17.58
N GLN A 347 -24.35 -20.48 17.65
CA GLN A 347 -23.95 -21.54 16.71
C GLN A 347 -24.77 -21.48 15.40
N TYR A 348 -25.68 -20.52 15.27
CA TYR A 348 -26.60 -20.42 14.15
C TYR A 348 -26.48 -19.08 13.44
N TYR A 349 -26.60 -19.10 12.11
CA TYR A 349 -26.84 -17.93 11.29
C TYR A 349 -28.29 -17.91 10.77
N HIS A 350 -28.77 -16.75 10.39
CA HIS A 350 -30.13 -16.46 9.95
C HIS A 350 -30.10 -15.75 8.59
N GLU A 351 -31.19 -15.81 7.82
CA GLU A 351 -31.42 -14.79 6.79
C GLU A 351 -31.60 -13.42 7.47
N ALA A 352 -31.10 -12.35 6.86
CA ALA A 352 -31.02 -11.05 7.51
C ALA A 352 -32.41 -10.44 7.86
N ASP A 353 -33.45 -10.84 7.16
CA ASP A 353 -34.86 -10.47 7.40
C ASP A 353 -35.54 -11.32 8.48
N CYS A 354 -34.86 -12.35 8.99
CA CYS A 354 -35.43 -13.23 10.02
C CYS A 354 -35.79 -12.44 11.31
N PRO A 355 -36.98 -12.61 11.87
CA PRO A 355 -37.36 -11.95 13.12
C PRO A 355 -36.45 -12.22 14.31
N ALA A 356 -35.70 -13.35 14.29
CA ALA A 356 -34.72 -13.68 15.30
C ALA A 356 -33.54 -12.70 15.34
N VAL A 357 -33.18 -12.11 14.19
CA VAL A 357 -32.08 -11.15 14.08
C VAL A 357 -32.36 -9.89 14.91
N LYS A 358 -33.61 -9.45 14.99
CA LYS A 358 -33.99 -8.29 15.81
C LYS A 358 -33.79 -8.49 17.32
N ARG A 359 -33.59 -9.74 17.74
CA ARG A 359 -33.34 -10.10 19.15
C ARG A 359 -31.84 -10.20 19.47
N ILE A 360 -30.99 -10.14 18.47
CA ILE A 360 -29.54 -10.15 18.65
C ILE A 360 -29.10 -8.78 19.18
N ASN A 361 -28.35 -8.79 20.28
CA ASN A 361 -27.76 -7.54 20.78
C ASN A 361 -26.84 -6.96 19.70
N LYS A 362 -26.99 -5.66 19.39
CA LYS A 362 -26.23 -4.97 18.35
C LYS A 362 -24.71 -5.16 18.49
N ALA A 363 -24.20 -5.20 19.72
CA ALA A 363 -22.80 -5.45 20.00
C ALA A 363 -22.31 -6.86 19.61
N ASN A 364 -23.21 -7.80 19.35
CA ASN A 364 -22.89 -9.18 18.98
C ASN A 364 -23.41 -9.54 17.57
N LEU A 365 -24.04 -8.59 16.88
CA LEU A 365 -24.63 -8.81 15.55
C LEU A 365 -23.55 -8.67 14.48
N GLN A 366 -23.41 -9.69 13.68
CA GLN A 366 -22.65 -9.68 12.44
C GLN A 366 -23.57 -9.98 11.25
N THR A 367 -23.23 -9.46 10.09
CA THR A 367 -24.00 -9.64 8.85
C THR A 367 -23.05 -9.90 7.67
N GLY A 368 -23.54 -10.58 6.64
CA GLY A 368 -22.75 -10.86 5.44
C GLY A 368 -23.58 -11.45 4.32
N ASN A 369 -22.99 -11.54 3.13
CA ASN A 369 -23.64 -12.13 1.95
C ASN A 369 -23.36 -13.63 1.79
N ILE A 370 -22.39 -14.16 2.56
CA ILE A 370 -22.02 -15.58 2.63
C ILE A 370 -22.25 -16.05 4.06
N PRO A 371 -22.84 -17.25 4.27
CA PRO A 371 -23.01 -17.78 5.61
C PRO A 371 -21.64 -18.11 6.24
N PRO A 372 -21.46 -17.83 7.54
CA PRO A 372 -20.21 -18.15 8.23
C PRO A 372 -19.99 -19.68 8.25
N PRO A 373 -18.78 -20.17 7.90
CA PRO A 373 -18.49 -21.58 7.73
C PRO A 373 -18.55 -22.38 9.04
N ASP A 374 -18.40 -21.73 10.17
CA ASP A 374 -18.42 -22.31 11.50
C ASP A 374 -19.83 -22.37 12.13
N LYS A 375 -20.86 -21.88 11.44
CA LYS A 375 -22.22 -21.81 11.97
C LYS A 375 -23.21 -22.61 11.16
N LYS A 376 -24.24 -23.12 11.82
CA LYS A 376 -25.31 -23.91 11.20
C LYS A 376 -26.46 -22.98 10.76
N PRO A 377 -27.18 -23.33 9.68
CA PRO A 377 -28.39 -22.58 9.32
C PRO A 377 -29.45 -22.72 10.41
N SER A 378 -30.10 -21.62 10.76
CA SER A 378 -31.31 -21.64 11.59
C SER A 378 -32.53 -22.05 10.78
N SER A 379 -33.65 -22.27 11.45
CA SER A 379 -34.95 -22.57 10.78
C SER A 379 -35.49 -21.42 9.91
N CYS A 380 -34.91 -20.24 9.99
CA CYS A 380 -35.24 -19.11 9.09
C CYS A 380 -34.47 -19.12 7.77
N VAL A 381 -33.53 -20.00 7.57
CA VAL A 381 -32.74 -20.07 6.32
C VAL A 381 -33.51 -20.97 5.36
N LYS A 382 -34.06 -20.35 4.31
CA LYS A 382 -34.94 -21.07 3.34
C LYS A 382 -34.17 -21.91 2.33
N THR A 383 -32.93 -21.48 2.03
CA THR A 383 -32.05 -22.24 1.12
C THR A 383 -30.66 -22.25 1.73
N PRO A 384 -30.24 -23.35 2.40
CA PRO A 384 -28.85 -23.48 2.84
C PRO A 384 -27.94 -23.35 1.64
N ALA A 385 -26.80 -22.66 1.82
CA ALA A 385 -25.75 -22.67 0.78
C ALA A 385 -25.25 -24.10 0.57
N PRO A 386 -24.92 -24.50 -0.67
CA PRO A 386 -24.41 -25.82 -1.00
C PRO A 386 -23.11 -26.17 -0.29
#